data_f5e6e811a9a7861649d49812ebfc1a81
#
_entry.id   f5e6e811a9a7861649d49812ebfc1a81
#
_cell.length_a   1.000
_cell.length_b   1.000
_cell.length_c   1.000
_cell.angle_alpha   90.00
_cell.angle_beta   90.00
_cell.angle_gamma   90.00
#
_symmetry.space_group_name_H-M   'P 1'
#
loop_
_entity.id
_entity.type
_entity.pdbx_description
1 polymer ?
#
loop_
_entity_poly.entity_id
_entity_poly.type
_entity_poly.pdbx_seq_one_letter_code
_entity_poly.pdbx_strand_id
1 'polypeptide(L)'
;MSQSKKHQSALHEKVGIVQPEIVSQNSVSKIQQFRRVQPTAKELLEGILAGNIRDLSRGITLIESANPLHLEKAHQLINGVLPHANRSIRIGITGVPGVGKSTFIEAFGKFLTNLGHKVAVLAVDPSSSI
;
A
#
# COMPACT_ATOMS: atom_id res chain seq x y z
N MET A 1 -33.87 13.41 65.79
CA MET A 1 -34.30 13.47 64.40
C MET A 1 -33.37 14.45 63.68
N SER A 2 -32.36 13.91 62.98
CA SER A 2 -31.37 14.73 62.30
C SER A 2 -31.65 14.61 60.75
N GLN A 3 -32.06 15.70 60.16
CA GLN A 3 -32.31 15.77 58.72
C GLN A 3 -30.98 15.94 57.98
N SER A 4 -30.61 14.95 57.22
CA SER A 4 -29.48 14.98 56.29
C SER A 4 -29.81 15.89 55.12
N LYS A 5 -29.12 17.05 54.99
CA LYS A 5 -29.17 17.91 53.84
C LYS A 5 -28.45 17.21 52.69
N LYS A 6 -29.21 16.78 51.65
CA LYS A 6 -28.67 16.36 50.35
C LYS A 6 -27.98 17.58 49.72
N HIS A 7 -26.66 17.52 49.54
CA HIS A 7 -25.93 18.45 48.68
C HIS A 7 -26.38 18.26 47.22
N GLN A 8 -27.10 19.25 46.70
CA GLN A 8 -27.35 19.31 45.27
C GLN A 8 -26.02 19.71 44.57
N SER A 9 -25.53 18.83 43.70
CA SER A 9 -24.40 19.13 42.84
C SER A 9 -24.75 20.32 41.93
N ALA A 10 -23.84 21.29 41.81
CA ALA A 10 -23.98 22.44 40.90
C ALA A 10 -23.87 22.05 39.41
N LEU A 11 -23.59 20.81 39.10
CA LEU A 11 -23.51 20.26 37.75
C LEU A 11 -24.91 19.78 37.31
N HIS A 12 -25.56 20.51 36.44
CA HIS A 12 -26.72 20.00 35.71
C HIS A 12 -26.23 18.98 34.66
N GLU A 13 -26.44 17.69 34.92
CA GLU A 13 -26.27 16.67 33.89
C GLU A 13 -27.28 16.93 32.77
N LYS A 14 -26.80 17.43 31.63
CA LYS A 14 -27.59 17.42 30.40
C LYS A 14 -27.52 16.02 29.82
N VAL A 15 -28.69 15.47 29.50
CA VAL A 15 -28.79 14.20 28.75
C VAL A 15 -27.96 14.38 27.48
N GLY A 16 -26.89 13.57 27.33
CA GLY A 16 -26.00 13.63 26.17
C GLY A 16 -26.80 13.39 24.89
N ILE A 17 -26.41 14.09 23.84
CA ILE A 17 -26.95 13.81 22.48
C ILE A 17 -26.58 12.37 22.14
N VAL A 18 -27.57 11.55 21.73
CA VAL A 18 -27.33 10.20 21.24
C VAL A 18 -26.33 10.31 20.10
N GLN A 19 -25.14 9.77 20.32
CA GLN A 19 -24.12 9.78 19.27
C GLN A 19 -24.61 8.91 18.10
N PRO A 20 -24.53 9.40 16.85
CA PRO A 20 -24.86 8.58 15.70
C PRO A 20 -23.93 7.36 15.67
N GLU A 21 -24.45 6.22 15.21
CA GLU A 21 -23.66 5.01 15.05
C GLU A 21 -22.33 5.32 14.33
N ILE A 22 -21.21 4.95 14.93
CA ILE A 22 -19.85 5.23 14.44
C ILE A 22 -19.63 4.67 13.03
N VAL A 23 -20.41 3.66 12.64
CA VAL A 23 -20.37 3.05 11.31
C VAL A 23 -21.78 2.99 10.74
N SER A 24 -22.07 3.83 9.75
CA SER A 24 -23.34 3.76 9.02
C SER A 24 -23.41 2.42 8.24
N GLN A 25 -24.36 1.58 8.59
CA GLN A 25 -24.60 0.29 7.89
C GLN A 25 -24.85 0.49 6.38
N ASN A 26 -25.46 1.62 5.98
CA ASN A 26 -25.61 2.01 4.59
C ASN A 26 -24.27 2.30 3.88
N SER A 27 -23.28 2.80 4.60
CA SER A 27 -21.93 3.02 4.04
C SER A 27 -21.17 1.70 3.89
N VAL A 28 -21.33 0.79 4.84
CA VAL A 28 -20.70 -0.55 4.78
C VAL A 28 -21.29 -1.36 3.62
N SER A 29 -22.60 -1.37 3.44
CA SER A 29 -23.25 -2.08 2.32
C SER A 29 -22.85 -1.50 0.97
N LYS A 30 -22.77 -0.17 0.83
CA LYS A 30 -22.25 0.48 -0.38
C LYS A 30 -20.79 0.10 -0.64
N ILE A 31 -19.92 0.11 0.36
CA ILE A 31 -18.52 -0.30 0.20
C ILE A 31 -18.41 -1.77 -0.21
N GLN A 32 -19.26 -2.65 0.33
CA GLN A 32 -19.30 -4.06 -0.06
C GLN A 32 -19.80 -4.26 -1.50
N GLN A 33 -20.79 -3.49 -1.97
CA GLN A 33 -21.24 -3.51 -3.36
C GLN A 33 -20.17 -2.99 -4.33
N PHE A 34 -19.32 -2.04 -3.90
CA PHE A 34 -18.20 -1.49 -4.69
C PHE A 34 -16.88 -2.26 -4.48
N ARG A 35 -16.87 -3.40 -3.79
CA ARG A 35 -15.69 -4.27 -3.77
C ARG A 35 -15.36 -4.69 -5.19
N ARG A 36 -14.43 -3.97 -5.79
CA ARG A 36 -13.92 -4.29 -7.14
C ARG A 36 -13.45 -5.73 -7.13
N VAL A 37 -13.95 -6.51 -8.08
CA VAL A 37 -13.46 -7.87 -8.30
C VAL A 37 -11.94 -7.79 -8.41
N GLN A 38 -11.26 -8.51 -7.54
CA GLN A 38 -9.80 -8.56 -7.55
C GLN A 38 -9.36 -9.28 -8.83
N PRO A 39 -8.51 -8.69 -9.68
CA PRO A 39 -8.07 -9.34 -10.90
C PRO A 39 -7.37 -10.66 -10.56
N THR A 40 -7.49 -11.66 -11.41
CA THR A 40 -6.79 -12.95 -11.29
C THR A 40 -5.29 -12.79 -11.50
N ALA A 41 -4.48 -13.80 -11.13
CA ALA A 41 -3.04 -13.80 -11.40
C ALA A 41 -2.76 -13.69 -12.90
N LYS A 42 -3.58 -14.36 -13.73
CA LYS A 42 -3.46 -14.33 -15.19
C LYS A 42 -3.73 -12.95 -15.76
N GLU A 43 -4.81 -12.28 -15.35
CA GLU A 43 -5.11 -10.91 -15.79
C GLU A 43 -4.02 -9.90 -15.39
N LEU A 44 -3.47 -10.05 -14.16
CA LEU A 44 -2.34 -9.23 -13.72
C LEU A 44 -1.10 -9.49 -14.58
N LEU A 45 -0.80 -10.75 -14.88
CA LEU A 45 0.34 -11.13 -15.71
C LEU A 45 0.22 -10.53 -17.12
N GLU A 46 -0.92 -10.70 -17.77
CA GLU A 46 -1.19 -10.14 -19.10
C GLU A 46 -1.05 -8.62 -19.11
N GLY A 47 -1.60 -7.93 -18.11
CA GLY A 47 -1.46 -6.48 -17.96
C GLY A 47 -0.02 -6.04 -17.73
N ILE A 48 0.75 -6.76 -16.90
CA ILE A 48 2.17 -6.47 -16.64
C ILE A 48 2.99 -6.64 -17.92
N LEU A 49 2.80 -7.71 -18.65
CA LEU A 49 3.51 -7.98 -19.91
C LEU A 49 3.14 -6.96 -20.99
N ALA A 50 1.91 -6.48 -20.99
CA ALA A 50 1.46 -5.36 -21.84
C ALA A 50 2.01 -3.98 -21.41
N GLY A 51 2.71 -3.91 -20.27
CA GLY A 51 3.28 -2.66 -19.74
C GLY A 51 2.29 -1.77 -18.97
N ASN A 52 1.19 -2.33 -18.49
CA ASN A 52 0.20 -1.60 -17.70
C ASN A 52 0.74 -1.34 -16.28
N ILE A 53 1.01 -0.08 -15.98
CA ILE A 53 1.57 0.35 -14.68
C ILE A 53 0.61 0.04 -13.51
N ARG A 54 -0.72 0.11 -13.71
CA ARG A 54 -1.70 -0.20 -12.67
C ARG A 54 -1.62 -1.68 -12.28
N ASP A 55 -1.51 -2.57 -13.24
CA ASP A 55 -1.44 -4.01 -12.98
C ASP A 55 -0.08 -4.40 -12.40
N LEU A 56 1.00 -3.73 -12.82
CA LEU A 56 2.32 -3.83 -12.18
C LEU A 56 2.25 -3.43 -10.70
N SER A 57 1.67 -2.27 -10.38
CA SER A 57 1.52 -1.80 -8.99
C SER A 57 0.71 -2.78 -8.13
N ARG A 58 -0.38 -3.32 -8.68
CA ARG A 58 -1.19 -4.34 -7.99
C ARG A 58 -0.43 -5.65 -7.80
N GLY A 59 0.36 -6.05 -8.80
CA GLY A 59 1.21 -7.22 -8.73
C GLY A 59 2.25 -7.10 -7.62
N ILE A 60 2.93 -5.95 -7.51
CA ILE A 60 3.87 -5.67 -6.43
C ILE A 60 3.17 -5.76 -5.06
N THR A 61 2.04 -5.07 -4.89
CA THR A 61 1.26 -5.11 -3.63
C THR A 61 0.82 -6.54 -3.27
N LEU A 62 0.48 -7.36 -4.27
CA LEU A 62 0.11 -8.76 -4.05
C LEU A 62 1.29 -9.58 -3.54
N ILE A 63 2.48 -9.38 -4.12
CA ILE A 63 3.71 -10.11 -3.77
C ILE A 63 4.20 -9.71 -2.37
N GLU A 64 4.09 -8.44 -2.00
CA GLU A 64 4.49 -7.92 -0.70
C GLU A 64 3.46 -8.18 0.41
N SER A 65 2.30 -8.74 0.07
CA SER A 65 1.23 -8.97 1.04
C SER A 65 1.57 -10.10 2.00
N ALA A 66 1.53 -9.84 3.30
CA ALA A 66 1.66 -10.83 4.35
C ALA A 66 0.39 -11.71 4.54
N ASN A 67 -0.68 -11.48 3.76
CA ASN A 67 -1.91 -12.26 3.88
C ASN A 67 -1.74 -13.66 3.26
N PRO A 68 -1.93 -14.76 4.04
CA PRO A 68 -1.80 -16.11 3.51
C PRO A 68 -2.71 -16.41 2.31
N LEU A 69 -3.88 -15.76 2.22
CA LEU A 69 -4.81 -15.92 1.10
C LEU A 69 -4.26 -15.39 -0.23
N HIS A 70 -3.24 -14.55 -0.18
CA HIS A 70 -2.61 -13.97 -1.37
C HIS A 70 -1.43 -14.80 -1.87
N LEU A 71 -0.90 -15.72 -1.07
CA LEU A 71 0.34 -16.44 -1.32
C LEU A 71 0.29 -17.23 -2.62
N GLU A 72 -0.74 -18.03 -2.81
CA GLU A 72 -0.89 -18.87 -4.02
C GLU A 72 -0.95 -18.01 -5.29
N LYS A 73 -1.73 -16.94 -5.24
CA LYS A 73 -1.87 -15.99 -6.35
C LYS A 73 -0.57 -15.24 -6.64
N ALA A 74 0.19 -14.88 -5.59
CA ALA A 74 1.49 -14.25 -5.73
C ALA A 74 2.51 -15.20 -6.38
N HIS A 75 2.54 -16.49 -5.97
CA HIS A 75 3.38 -17.51 -6.59
C HIS A 75 3.04 -17.71 -8.07
N GLN A 76 1.76 -17.80 -8.42
CA GLN A 76 1.32 -17.92 -9.81
C GLN A 76 1.80 -16.72 -10.65
N LEU A 77 1.68 -15.51 -10.11
CA LEU A 77 2.14 -14.29 -10.79
C LEU A 77 3.67 -14.30 -10.97
N ILE A 78 4.44 -14.61 -9.92
CA ILE A 78 5.90 -14.70 -9.99
C ILE A 78 6.34 -15.72 -11.03
N ASN A 79 5.79 -16.93 -10.99
CA ASN A 79 6.10 -17.97 -11.95
C ASN A 79 5.79 -17.57 -13.40
N GLY A 80 4.73 -16.78 -13.60
CA GLY A 80 4.37 -16.26 -14.91
C GLY A 80 5.32 -15.19 -15.43
N VAL A 81 5.88 -14.31 -14.55
CA VAL A 81 6.81 -13.24 -14.99
C VAL A 81 8.26 -13.72 -15.11
N LEU A 82 8.67 -14.79 -14.42
CA LEU A 82 10.05 -15.29 -14.42
C LEU A 82 10.62 -15.55 -15.82
N PRO A 83 9.90 -16.15 -16.79
CA PRO A 83 10.40 -16.38 -18.15
C PRO A 83 10.75 -15.07 -18.89
N HIS A 84 10.16 -13.96 -18.46
CA HIS A 84 10.37 -12.64 -19.06
C HIS A 84 11.40 -11.79 -18.31
N ALA A 85 11.97 -12.33 -17.21
CA ALA A 85 12.99 -11.68 -16.39
C ALA A 85 14.36 -11.64 -17.09
N ASN A 86 15.35 -10.98 -16.44
CA ASN A 86 16.76 -10.91 -16.85
C ASN A 86 17.07 -10.15 -18.15
N ARG A 87 16.15 -9.32 -18.64
CA ARG A 87 16.39 -8.43 -19.79
C ARG A 87 16.73 -6.99 -19.38
N SER A 88 16.97 -6.75 -18.09
CA SER A 88 17.28 -5.43 -17.53
C SER A 88 18.70 -5.36 -17.00
N ILE A 89 19.33 -4.18 -17.11
CA ILE A 89 20.58 -3.85 -16.43
C ILE A 89 20.22 -3.48 -14.99
N ARG A 90 20.95 -4.04 -14.03
CA ARG A 90 20.79 -3.74 -12.60
C ARG A 90 22.02 -2.98 -12.13
N ILE A 91 21.82 -1.84 -11.51
CA ILE A 91 22.90 -0.96 -11.02
C ILE A 91 22.71 -0.80 -9.52
N GLY A 92 23.71 -1.22 -8.73
CA GLY A 92 23.73 -0.98 -7.30
C GLY A 92 24.41 0.35 -6.99
N ILE A 93 23.73 1.22 -6.23
CA ILE A 93 24.26 2.51 -5.78
C ILE A 93 24.35 2.46 -4.26
N THR A 94 25.56 2.54 -3.74
CA THR A 94 25.84 2.55 -2.30
C THR A 94 26.72 3.74 -1.92
N GLY A 95 26.81 4.03 -0.63
CA GLY A 95 27.64 5.11 -0.09
C GLY A 95 27.09 5.63 1.22
N VAL A 96 27.90 6.41 1.93
CA VAL A 96 27.55 7.00 3.22
C VAL A 96 26.35 7.94 3.13
N PRO A 97 25.61 8.17 4.23
CA PRO A 97 24.55 9.18 4.29
C PRO A 97 25.08 10.56 3.86
N GLY A 98 24.27 11.33 3.14
CA GLY A 98 24.60 12.70 2.74
C GLY A 98 25.54 12.87 1.55
N VAL A 99 26.11 11.81 0.98
CA VAL A 99 27.07 11.89 -0.14
C VAL A 99 26.46 12.29 -1.49
N GLY A 100 25.12 12.48 -1.56
CA GLY A 100 24.45 12.87 -2.80
C GLY A 100 23.90 11.71 -3.64
N LYS A 101 23.75 10.49 -3.06
CA LYS A 101 23.16 9.34 -3.79
C LYS A 101 21.82 9.65 -4.42
N SER A 102 20.91 10.27 -3.68
CA SER A 102 19.56 10.60 -4.17
C SER A 102 19.60 11.59 -5.33
N THR A 103 20.46 12.60 -5.25
CA THR A 103 20.68 13.59 -6.33
C THR A 103 21.24 12.93 -7.59
N PHE A 104 22.19 12.00 -7.41
CA PHE A 104 22.70 11.21 -8.54
C PHE A 104 21.62 10.34 -9.17
N ILE A 105 20.84 9.62 -8.35
CA ILE A 105 19.75 8.73 -8.84
C ILE A 105 18.73 9.55 -9.62
N GLU A 106 18.35 10.73 -9.13
CA GLU A 106 17.41 11.62 -9.82
C GLU A 106 17.95 12.07 -11.18
N ALA A 107 19.16 12.61 -11.20
CA ALA A 107 19.77 13.12 -12.43
C ALA A 107 19.98 11.99 -13.46
N PHE A 108 20.52 10.86 -13.02
CA PHE A 108 20.80 9.70 -13.86
C PHE A 108 19.49 9.05 -14.35
N GLY A 109 18.50 8.89 -13.49
CA GLY A 109 17.17 8.38 -13.85
C GLY A 109 16.49 9.26 -14.89
N LYS A 110 16.55 10.59 -14.73
CA LYS A 110 16.01 11.55 -15.69
C LYS A 110 16.74 11.47 -17.04
N PHE A 111 18.05 11.34 -17.03
CA PHE A 111 18.86 11.14 -18.22
C PHE A 111 18.41 9.88 -18.99
N LEU A 112 18.29 8.75 -18.30
CA LEU A 112 17.88 7.48 -18.91
C LEU A 112 16.45 7.52 -19.46
N THR A 113 15.52 8.12 -18.73
CA THR A 113 14.13 8.26 -19.20
C THR A 113 14.01 9.18 -20.41
N ASN A 114 14.84 10.22 -20.49
CA ASN A 114 14.92 11.08 -21.71
C ASN A 114 15.45 10.32 -22.93
N LEU A 115 16.25 9.29 -22.73
CA LEU A 115 16.69 8.37 -23.78
C LEU A 115 15.63 7.30 -24.13
N GLY A 116 14.45 7.33 -23.53
CA GLY A 116 13.36 6.39 -23.77
C GLY A 116 13.47 5.08 -22.96
N HIS A 117 14.43 4.95 -22.04
CA HIS A 117 14.52 3.77 -21.17
C HIS A 117 13.47 3.79 -20.06
N LYS A 118 12.97 2.62 -19.69
CA LYS A 118 12.15 2.43 -18.50
C LYS A 118 13.08 2.22 -17.30
N VAL A 119 12.90 3.01 -16.25
CA VAL A 119 13.73 3.00 -15.06
C VAL A 119 12.85 2.66 -13.86
N ALA A 120 13.33 1.78 -12.98
CA ALA A 120 12.77 1.52 -11.67
C ALA A 120 13.84 1.73 -10.60
N VAL A 121 13.48 2.41 -9.52
CA VAL A 121 14.37 2.61 -8.36
C VAL A 121 13.82 1.78 -7.21
N LEU A 122 14.64 0.85 -6.71
CA LEU A 122 14.31 0.04 -5.54
C LEU A 122 15.15 0.55 -4.37
N ALA A 123 14.50 1.18 -3.40
CA ALA A 123 15.16 1.61 -2.18
C ALA A 123 15.21 0.42 -1.21
N VAL A 124 16.42 0.06 -0.77
CA VAL A 124 16.63 -0.91 0.31
C VAL A 124 17.04 -0.13 1.55
N ASP A 125 16.18 -0.12 2.56
CA ASP A 125 16.48 0.48 3.85
C ASP A 125 17.16 -0.55 4.76
N PRO A 126 18.45 -0.36 5.09
CA PRO A 126 19.16 -1.27 6.00
C PRO A 126 18.66 -1.18 7.45
N SER A 127 17.87 -0.16 7.79
CA SER A 127 17.37 0.06 9.15
C SER A 127 16.00 -0.60 9.42
N SER A 128 15.36 -1.18 8.42
CA SER A 128 14.15 -1.99 8.65
C SER A 128 14.56 -3.29 9.33
N SER A 129 14.59 -3.27 10.65
CA SER A 129 14.61 -4.50 11.46
C SER A 129 13.27 -5.23 11.25
N ILE A 130 13.36 -6.43 10.70
CA ILE A 130 12.27 -7.40 10.63
C ILE A 130 11.97 -7.90 12.05
#